data_a526812c463e1008f206c9cf4173b972
#
_entry.id   a526812c463e1008f206c9cf4173b972
#
_cell.length_a   1.000
_cell.length_b   1.000
_cell.length_c   1.000
_cell.angle_alpha   90.00
_cell.angle_beta   90.00
_cell.angle_gamma   90.00
#
_symmetry.space_group_name_H-M   'P 1'
#
loop_
_entity.id
_entity.type
_entity.pdbx_description
1 polymer ?
#
loop_
_entity_poly.entity_id
_entity_poly.type
_entity_poly.pdbx_seq_one_letter_code
_entity_poly.pdbx_strand_id
1 'polypeptide(L)'
;FLIGADAAKHTISEGDMLVVPSLTLCGVTTETGCIYTEIIIKKENNNMNKIIKSGEVIKLKDLISYEDGSITNIDVVSNDTMKFVLMAFDDGTGLTPHRAPGNAIIFALEGKAVIGYEGKDYTISAGENFRFDKNGLHSVTADGRFKMGLLLVLE
;
A
#
# COMPACT_ATOMS: atom_id res chain seq x y z
N PHE A 1 14.42 14.21 -2.57
CA PHE A 1 14.66 13.40 -3.76
C PHE A 1 13.74 13.87 -4.88
N LEU A 2 14.28 13.99 -6.08
CA LEU A 2 13.58 14.58 -7.22
C LEU A 2 13.34 13.51 -8.28
N ILE A 3 12.10 13.42 -8.76
CA ILE A 3 11.75 12.65 -9.96
C ILE A 3 11.43 13.65 -11.07
N GLY A 4 12.10 13.52 -12.22
CA GLY A 4 11.75 14.23 -13.44
C GLY A 4 10.86 13.33 -14.31
N ALA A 5 9.64 13.78 -14.60
CA ALA A 5 8.74 13.13 -15.55
C ALA A 5 8.26 14.19 -16.54
N ASP A 6 8.45 13.96 -17.84
CA ASP A 6 8.07 14.93 -18.92
C ASP A 6 8.50 16.39 -18.63
N ALA A 7 9.77 16.57 -18.23
CA ALA A 7 10.38 17.86 -17.84
C ALA A 7 9.83 18.49 -16.54
N ALA A 8 8.84 17.93 -15.88
CA ALA A 8 8.42 18.34 -14.55
C ALA A 8 9.32 17.73 -13.47
N LYS A 9 9.59 18.50 -12.41
CA LYS A 9 10.35 18.04 -11.24
C LYS A 9 9.41 17.93 -10.04
N HIS A 10 9.40 16.76 -9.41
CA HIS A 10 8.61 16.50 -8.19
C HIS A 10 9.55 16.19 -7.04
N THR A 11 9.38 16.86 -5.92
CA THR A 11 10.08 16.51 -4.68
C THR A 11 9.25 15.47 -3.93
N ILE A 12 9.89 14.37 -3.55
CA ILE A 12 9.26 13.26 -2.81
C ILE A 12 10.00 13.07 -1.50
N SER A 13 9.23 12.93 -0.43
CA SER A 13 9.69 12.71 0.95
C SER A 13 9.21 11.33 1.44
N GLU A 14 9.58 10.98 2.65
CA GLU A 14 9.13 9.76 3.30
C GLU A 14 7.60 9.68 3.36
N GLY A 15 7.04 8.53 2.98
CA GLY A 15 5.60 8.28 2.94
C GLY A 15 4.88 8.86 1.73
N ASP A 16 5.56 9.58 0.83
CA ASP A 16 4.99 10.08 -0.42
C ASP A 16 4.98 9.00 -1.50
N MET A 17 4.01 9.09 -2.40
CA MET A 17 3.89 8.29 -3.61
C MET A 17 3.75 9.20 -4.83
N LEU A 18 4.38 8.82 -5.94
CA LEU A 18 4.20 9.43 -7.24
C LEU A 18 3.80 8.36 -8.26
N VAL A 19 2.73 8.63 -9.01
CA VAL A 19 2.34 7.78 -10.14
C VAL A 19 2.91 8.35 -11.43
N VAL A 20 3.74 7.55 -12.09
CA VAL A 20 4.31 7.89 -13.40
C VAL A 20 3.54 7.16 -14.49
N PRO A 21 2.99 7.88 -15.50
CA PRO A 21 2.31 7.24 -16.64
C PRO A 21 3.25 6.31 -17.41
N SER A 22 2.69 5.31 -18.07
CA SER A 22 3.47 4.46 -18.98
C SER A 22 4.11 5.28 -20.09
N LEU A 23 5.31 4.88 -20.53
CA LEU A 23 6.10 5.55 -21.57
C LEU A 23 6.59 6.96 -21.22
N THR A 24 6.45 7.39 -19.96
CA THR A 24 7.02 8.65 -19.50
C THR A 24 8.51 8.46 -19.20
N LEU A 25 9.35 9.31 -19.78
CA LEU A 25 10.77 9.35 -19.42
C LEU A 25 10.92 9.95 -18.01
N CYS A 26 11.40 9.17 -17.09
CA CYS A 26 11.60 9.61 -15.70
C CYS A 26 13.03 9.31 -15.23
N GLY A 27 13.49 10.11 -14.29
CA GLY A 27 14.76 9.90 -13.61
C GLY A 27 14.67 10.35 -12.15
N VAL A 28 15.50 9.74 -11.32
CA VAL A 28 15.52 9.97 -9.88
C VAL A 28 16.88 10.54 -9.50
N THR A 29 16.90 11.65 -8.72
CA THR A 29 18.11 12.21 -8.15
C THR A 29 17.93 12.47 -6.65
N THR A 30 19.01 12.34 -5.90
CA THR A 30 19.05 12.60 -4.45
C THR A 30 20.40 13.17 -4.06
N GLU A 31 20.43 14.03 -3.05
CA GLU A 31 21.67 14.60 -2.50
C GLU A 31 22.26 13.73 -1.38
N THR A 32 21.43 13.03 -0.63
CA THR A 32 21.85 12.30 0.58
C THR A 32 21.63 10.79 0.50
N GLY A 33 21.15 10.30 -0.63
CA GLY A 33 20.70 8.91 -0.79
C GLY A 33 19.21 8.75 -0.43
N CYS A 34 18.56 7.76 -1.02
CA CYS A 34 17.20 7.36 -0.71
C CYS A 34 16.99 5.88 -0.98
N ILE A 35 15.98 5.30 -0.33
CA ILE A 35 15.44 3.98 -0.63
C ILE A 35 13.97 4.19 -1.01
N TYR A 36 13.55 3.58 -2.11
CA TYR A 36 12.14 3.63 -2.54
C TYR A 36 11.68 2.26 -3.05
N THR A 37 10.37 2.06 -3.05
CA THR A 37 9.73 0.87 -3.63
C THR A 37 9.06 1.28 -4.94
N GLU A 38 9.30 0.54 -6.01
CA GLU A 38 8.66 0.72 -7.30
C GLU A 38 7.69 -0.44 -7.57
N ILE A 39 6.44 -0.10 -7.92
CA ILE A 39 5.42 -1.06 -8.34
C ILE A 39 5.10 -0.78 -9.80
N ILE A 40 5.47 -1.71 -10.68
CA ILE A 40 5.22 -1.60 -12.12
C ILE A 40 3.93 -2.34 -12.47
N ILE A 41 2.94 -1.61 -12.99
CA ILE A 41 1.65 -2.15 -13.39
C ILE A 41 1.61 -2.25 -14.90
N LYS A 42 1.59 -3.47 -15.46
CA LYS A 42 1.44 -3.68 -16.90
C LYS A 42 0.01 -3.35 -17.35
N LYS A 43 -0.10 -2.66 -18.48
CA LYS A 43 -1.35 -2.11 -19.01
C LYS A 43 -2.16 -3.17 -19.77
N GLU A 44 -2.69 -4.18 -19.09
CA GLU A 44 -3.76 -5.00 -19.65
C GLU A 44 -4.96 -4.90 -18.69
N ASN A 45 -6.00 -4.14 -19.09
CA ASN A 45 -7.26 -3.93 -18.35
C ASN A 45 -7.11 -3.28 -16.96
N ASN A 46 -6.32 -2.21 -16.83
CA ASN A 46 -6.09 -1.55 -15.55
C ASN A 46 -7.24 -0.62 -15.16
N ASN A 47 -7.99 -1.03 -14.17
CA ASN A 47 -8.85 -0.14 -13.39
C ASN A 47 -8.03 0.46 -12.23
N MET A 48 -7.06 1.34 -12.53
CA MET A 48 -6.51 2.21 -11.48
C MET A 48 -7.61 3.18 -11.05
N ASN A 49 -7.85 3.28 -9.75
CA ASN A 49 -8.88 4.17 -9.25
C ASN A 49 -8.56 5.61 -9.62
N LYS A 50 -9.56 6.34 -10.14
CA LYS A 50 -9.44 7.73 -10.58
C LYS A 50 -9.09 8.72 -9.46
N ILE A 51 -9.10 8.29 -8.20
CA ILE A 51 -8.68 9.12 -7.06
C ILE A 51 -7.18 9.42 -7.07
N ILE A 52 -6.36 8.59 -7.76
CA ILE A 52 -4.92 8.82 -7.91
C ILE A 52 -4.65 9.32 -9.31
N LYS A 53 -4.19 10.56 -9.41
CA LYS A 53 -3.82 11.17 -10.69
C LYS A 53 -2.33 10.99 -10.94
N SER A 54 -1.99 10.81 -12.22
CA SER A 54 -0.60 10.75 -12.65
C SER A 54 0.07 12.12 -12.49
N GLY A 55 1.34 12.12 -12.03
CA GLY A 55 2.12 13.34 -11.87
C GLY A 55 1.80 14.14 -10.60
N GLU A 56 1.00 13.61 -9.69
CA GLU A 56 0.75 14.21 -8.37
C GLU A 56 1.51 13.44 -7.28
N VAL A 57 2.14 14.18 -6.37
CA VAL A 57 2.72 13.60 -5.15
C VAL A 57 1.62 13.50 -4.10
N ILE A 58 1.40 12.31 -3.58
CA ILE A 58 0.33 12.00 -2.62
C ILE A 58 0.87 11.19 -1.45
N LYS A 59 0.15 11.21 -0.33
CA LYS A 59 0.33 10.26 0.76
C LYS A 59 -0.80 9.25 0.73
N LEU A 60 -0.49 7.97 0.59
CA LEU A 60 -1.51 6.91 0.54
C LEU A 60 -2.44 6.93 1.75
N LYS A 61 -1.91 7.20 2.94
CA LYS A 61 -2.70 7.25 4.17
C LYS A 61 -3.78 8.34 4.18
N ASP A 62 -3.62 9.40 3.38
CA ASP A 62 -4.57 10.53 3.33
C ASP A 62 -5.73 10.25 2.35
N LEU A 63 -5.63 9.20 1.54
CA LEU A 63 -6.68 8.81 0.59
C LEU A 63 -7.84 8.06 1.25
N ILE A 64 -7.68 7.58 2.49
CA ILE A 64 -8.68 6.79 3.19
C ILE A 64 -8.91 7.33 4.60
N SER A 65 -10.17 7.41 5.02
CA SER A 65 -10.58 7.88 6.34
C SER A 65 -10.98 6.73 7.25
N TYR A 66 -10.81 6.92 8.56
CA TYR A 66 -11.38 6.04 9.57
C TYR A 66 -12.89 6.23 9.65
N GLU A 67 -13.58 5.15 9.97
CA GLU A 67 -14.99 5.12 10.35
C GLU A 67 -15.12 4.40 11.69
N ASP A 68 -15.81 5.01 12.65
CA ASP A 68 -15.91 4.51 14.02
C ASP A 68 -16.46 3.08 14.07
N GLY A 69 -15.75 2.19 14.76
CA GLY A 69 -16.08 0.78 14.92
C GLY A 69 -16.00 -0.06 13.65
N SER A 70 -15.40 0.45 12.58
CA SER A 70 -15.42 -0.17 11.25
C SER A 70 -14.03 -0.30 10.64
N ILE A 71 -13.98 -1.09 9.56
CA ILE A 71 -12.86 -1.16 8.64
C ILE A 71 -13.34 -0.59 7.30
N THR A 72 -12.67 0.46 6.83
CA THR A 72 -12.91 0.99 5.48
C THR A 72 -11.84 0.50 4.51
N ASN A 73 -12.17 0.41 3.21
CA ASN A 73 -11.21 0.03 2.19
C ASN A 73 -11.46 0.77 0.87
N ILE A 74 -10.39 0.94 0.09
CA ILE A 74 -10.42 1.54 -1.25
C ILE A 74 -9.47 0.74 -2.14
N ASP A 75 -9.99 0.20 -3.24
CA ASP A 75 -9.16 -0.42 -4.28
C ASP A 75 -8.41 0.68 -5.05
N VAL A 76 -7.09 0.69 -4.96
CA VAL A 76 -6.21 1.57 -5.76
C VAL A 76 -6.00 0.98 -7.15
N VAL A 77 -5.71 -0.32 -7.19
CA VAL A 77 -5.57 -1.13 -8.41
C VAL A 77 -6.29 -2.44 -8.18
N SER A 78 -7.07 -2.88 -9.17
CA SER A 78 -7.70 -4.20 -9.15
C SER A 78 -7.76 -4.74 -10.57
N ASN A 79 -7.06 -5.84 -10.83
CA ASN A 79 -7.07 -6.58 -12.11
C ASN A 79 -6.85 -8.08 -11.85
N ASP A 80 -6.74 -8.87 -12.90
CA ASP A 80 -6.64 -10.33 -12.83
C ASP A 80 -5.32 -10.82 -12.22
N THR A 81 -4.28 -9.99 -12.19
CA THR A 81 -2.94 -10.37 -11.72
C THR A 81 -2.58 -9.76 -10.38
N MET A 82 -3.23 -8.67 -9.96
CA MET A 82 -2.92 -8.01 -8.71
C MET A 82 -4.08 -7.16 -8.18
N LYS A 83 -4.07 -6.98 -6.86
CA LYS A 83 -4.87 -5.97 -6.17
C LYS A 83 -3.95 -5.13 -5.29
N PHE A 84 -4.18 -3.82 -5.29
CA PHE A 84 -3.59 -2.92 -4.30
C PHE A 84 -4.72 -2.16 -3.62
N VAL A 85 -4.90 -2.42 -2.33
CA VAL A 85 -6.02 -1.95 -1.53
C VAL A 85 -5.50 -1.12 -0.36
N LEU A 86 -6.05 0.06 -0.14
CA LEU A 86 -5.86 0.80 1.11
C LEU A 86 -6.93 0.38 2.10
N MET A 87 -6.56 0.19 3.34
CA MET A 87 -7.46 -0.15 4.43
C MET A 87 -7.20 0.72 5.65
N ALA A 88 -8.28 1.19 6.28
CA ALA A 88 -8.22 1.89 7.56
C ALA A 88 -9.08 1.16 8.59
N PHE A 89 -8.48 0.90 9.72
CA PHE A 89 -9.04 0.15 10.84
C PHE A 89 -9.25 1.09 12.03
N ASP A 90 -10.45 1.15 12.56
CA ASP A 90 -10.65 1.79 13.86
C ASP A 90 -10.07 0.92 14.99
N ASP A 91 -9.89 1.49 16.18
CA ASP A 91 -9.30 0.78 17.32
C ASP A 91 -10.01 -0.55 17.61
N GLY A 92 -9.23 -1.61 17.81
CA GLY A 92 -9.71 -2.96 18.10
C GLY A 92 -10.44 -3.68 16.94
N THR A 93 -10.62 -3.04 15.79
CA THR A 93 -11.18 -3.73 14.61
C THR A 93 -10.12 -4.61 13.96
N GLY A 94 -10.55 -5.62 13.19
CA GLY A 94 -9.59 -6.54 12.58
C GLY A 94 -10.21 -7.48 11.55
N LEU A 95 -9.34 -8.08 10.75
CA LEU A 95 -9.64 -9.18 9.86
C LEU A 95 -9.42 -10.49 10.60
N THR A 96 -10.47 -11.29 10.72
CA THR A 96 -10.38 -12.63 11.32
C THR A 96 -9.46 -13.55 10.52
N PRO A 97 -8.93 -14.65 11.11
CA PRO A 97 -8.05 -15.57 10.41
C PRO A 97 -8.64 -16.07 9.09
N HIS A 98 -7.90 -15.86 8.01
CA HIS A 98 -8.28 -16.24 6.64
C HIS A 98 -7.05 -16.54 5.78
N ARG A 99 -7.25 -16.96 4.53
CA ARG A 99 -6.19 -17.28 3.56
C ARG A 99 -6.39 -16.47 2.29
N ALA A 100 -5.32 -15.84 1.80
CA ALA A 100 -5.35 -15.14 0.52
C ALA A 100 -4.95 -16.05 -0.64
N PRO A 101 -5.54 -15.88 -1.83
CA PRO A 101 -5.25 -16.72 -3.00
C PRO A 101 -3.91 -16.42 -3.68
N GLY A 102 -3.17 -15.43 -3.22
CA GLY A 102 -1.88 -15.00 -3.77
C GLY A 102 -0.89 -14.59 -2.69
N ASN A 103 0.32 -14.28 -3.10
CA ASN A 103 1.32 -13.68 -2.21
C ASN A 103 0.93 -12.24 -1.90
N ALA A 104 1.08 -11.82 -0.64
CA ALA A 104 0.68 -10.48 -0.23
C ALA A 104 1.78 -9.77 0.57
N ILE A 105 1.81 -8.44 0.46
CA ILE A 105 2.65 -7.58 1.28
C ILE A 105 1.76 -6.49 1.89
N ILE A 106 1.85 -6.33 3.20
CA ILE A 106 1.30 -5.19 3.94
C ILE A 106 2.38 -4.12 4.05
N PHE A 107 2.00 -2.90 3.75
CA PHE A 107 2.72 -1.67 4.05
C PHE A 107 1.97 -0.94 5.16
N ALA A 108 2.51 -0.89 6.37
CA ALA A 108 1.92 -0.12 7.47
C ALA A 108 2.12 1.37 7.20
N LEU A 109 1.02 2.10 6.99
CA LEU A 109 1.03 3.51 6.60
C LEU A 109 0.84 4.46 7.77
N GLU A 110 0.10 4.04 8.80
CA GLU A 110 -0.18 4.81 10.01
C GLU A 110 -0.56 3.89 11.16
N GLY A 111 -0.15 4.22 12.39
CA GLY A 111 -0.52 3.47 13.58
C GLY A 111 0.22 2.14 13.73
N LYS A 112 -0.44 1.20 14.41
CA LYS A 112 0.12 -0.10 14.80
C LYS A 112 -0.94 -1.19 14.72
N ALA A 113 -0.53 -2.41 14.39
CA ALA A 113 -1.40 -3.59 14.37
C ALA A 113 -0.66 -4.85 14.82
N VAL A 114 -1.42 -5.85 15.23
CA VAL A 114 -0.95 -7.21 15.45
C VAL A 114 -1.34 -8.06 14.24
N ILE A 115 -0.34 -8.67 13.63
CA ILE A 115 -0.48 -9.62 12.52
C ILE A 115 -0.38 -11.03 13.10
N GLY A 116 -1.46 -11.80 13.04
CA GLY A 116 -1.39 -13.24 13.26
C GLY A 116 -0.95 -13.92 11.97
N TYR A 117 0.09 -14.76 11.98
CA TYR A 117 0.55 -15.51 10.81
C TYR A 117 1.05 -16.90 11.21
N GLU A 118 0.42 -17.94 10.66
CA GLU A 118 0.75 -19.36 10.91
C GLU A 118 0.91 -19.68 12.41
N GLY A 119 -0.03 -19.16 13.23
CA GLY A 119 -0.08 -19.39 14.67
C GLY A 119 0.89 -18.57 15.52
N LYS A 120 1.51 -17.54 14.96
CA LYS A 120 2.36 -16.59 15.68
C LYS A 120 1.89 -15.17 15.46
N ASP A 121 2.07 -14.32 16.47
CA ASP A 121 1.73 -12.93 16.42
C ASP A 121 2.99 -12.07 16.20
N TYR A 122 2.83 -11.05 15.36
CA TYR A 122 3.85 -10.08 15.01
C TYR A 122 3.26 -8.68 15.11
N THR A 123 3.92 -7.79 15.83
CA THR A 123 3.52 -6.37 15.85
C THR A 123 4.15 -5.68 14.64
N ILE A 124 3.36 -4.86 13.95
CA ILE A 124 3.80 -4.02 12.84
C ILE A 124 3.40 -2.57 13.11
N SER A 125 4.31 -1.63 12.85
CA SER A 125 4.13 -0.19 13.04
C SER A 125 4.31 0.57 11.73
N ALA A 126 3.83 1.81 11.66
CA ALA A 126 3.99 2.66 10.49
C ALA A 126 5.44 2.68 9.98
N GLY A 127 5.62 2.51 8.67
CA GLY A 127 6.92 2.37 7.99
C GLY A 127 7.44 0.94 7.89
N GLU A 128 6.87 -0.03 8.62
CA GLU A 128 7.23 -1.43 8.52
C GLU A 128 6.35 -2.18 7.51
N ASN A 129 6.83 -3.34 7.07
CA ASN A 129 6.15 -4.17 6.08
C ASN A 129 6.10 -5.62 6.55
N PHE A 130 5.05 -6.35 6.15
CA PHE A 130 4.92 -7.78 6.44
C PHE A 130 4.46 -8.54 5.19
N ARG A 131 5.08 -9.71 4.94
CA ARG A 131 4.74 -10.56 3.79
C ARG A 131 3.97 -11.79 4.23
N PHE A 132 2.92 -12.12 3.48
CA PHE A 132 2.21 -13.40 3.54
C PHE A 132 2.49 -14.23 2.29
N ASP A 133 2.69 -15.52 2.46
CA ASP A 133 2.73 -16.47 1.35
C ASP A 133 1.30 -16.84 0.93
N LYS A 134 1.14 -17.21 -0.33
CA LYS A 134 -0.12 -17.73 -0.89
C LYS A 134 -0.70 -18.82 0.02
N ASN A 135 -1.96 -18.69 0.37
CA ASN A 135 -2.69 -19.56 1.28
C ASN A 135 -2.16 -19.64 2.74
N GLY A 136 -1.21 -18.79 3.14
CA GLY A 136 -0.81 -18.66 4.53
C GLY A 136 -1.98 -18.17 5.40
N LEU A 137 -2.25 -18.84 6.54
CA LEU A 137 -3.30 -18.41 7.47
C LEU A 137 -2.86 -17.14 8.19
N HIS A 138 -3.64 -16.07 8.07
CA HIS A 138 -3.29 -14.79 8.66
C HIS A 138 -4.50 -14.00 9.14
N SER A 139 -4.25 -13.10 10.08
CA SER A 139 -5.20 -12.12 10.62
C SER A 139 -4.52 -10.78 10.81
N VAL A 140 -5.30 -9.71 10.93
CA VAL A 140 -4.83 -8.36 11.24
C VAL A 140 -5.74 -7.79 12.31
N THR A 141 -5.19 -7.29 13.41
CA THR A 141 -5.96 -6.61 14.47
C THR A 141 -5.31 -5.27 14.77
N ALA A 142 -6.07 -4.20 14.66
CA ALA A 142 -5.60 -2.86 14.99
C ALA A 142 -5.33 -2.72 16.51
N ASP A 143 -4.19 -2.14 16.84
CA ASP A 143 -3.81 -1.75 18.20
C ASP A 143 -3.77 -0.20 18.24
N GLY A 144 -4.91 0.42 18.52
CA GLY A 144 -5.24 1.78 18.17
C GLY A 144 -5.69 1.89 16.70
N ARG A 145 -5.87 3.08 16.19
CA ARG A 145 -6.18 3.31 14.76
C ARG A 145 -5.01 2.93 13.87
N PHE A 146 -5.28 2.18 12.80
CA PHE A 146 -4.26 1.65 11.91
C PHE A 146 -4.63 1.82 10.44
N LYS A 147 -3.68 2.22 9.60
CA LYS A 147 -3.85 2.22 8.13
C LYS A 147 -2.76 1.39 7.46
N MET A 148 -3.16 0.64 6.44
CA MET A 148 -2.23 -0.13 5.63
C MET A 148 -2.55 -0.06 4.14
N GLY A 149 -1.52 -0.29 3.31
CA GLY A 149 -1.65 -0.70 1.93
C GLY A 149 -1.44 -2.21 1.83
N LEU A 150 -2.35 -2.93 1.18
CA LEU A 150 -2.24 -4.35 0.90
C LEU A 150 -1.99 -4.55 -0.59
N LEU A 151 -0.81 -5.04 -0.96
CA LEU A 151 -0.50 -5.51 -2.30
C LEU A 151 -0.66 -7.02 -2.34
N LEU A 152 -1.62 -7.51 -3.13
CA LEU A 152 -1.88 -8.92 -3.38
C LEU A 152 -1.53 -9.25 -4.83
N VAL A 153 -0.60 -10.18 -5.01
CA VAL A 153 -0.19 -10.71 -6.33
C VAL A 153 -0.93 -12.02 -6.55
N LEU A 154 -1.77 -12.04 -7.59
CA LEU A 154 -2.57 -13.19 -8.00
C LEU A 154 -1.79 -13.99 -9.05
N GLU A 155 -1.70 -15.32 -8.86
CA GLU A 155 -1.05 -16.27 -9.79
C GLU A 155 -2.08 -17.21 -10.40
#